data_cf4611ab71e660d6b1aef5a7c9fa7cfc
#
_entry.id   cf4611ab71e660d6b1aef5a7c9fa7cfc
#
_cell.length_a   1.000
_cell.length_b   1.000
_cell.length_c   1.000
_cell.angle_alpha   90.00
_cell.angle_beta   90.00
_cell.angle_gamma   90.00
#
_symmetry.space_group_name_H-M   'P 1'
#
loop_
_entity.id
_entity.type
_entity.pdbx_description
1 polymer ?
#
loop_
_entity_poly.entity_id
_entity_poly.type
_entity_poly.pdbx_seq_one_letter_code
_entity_poly.pdbx_strand_id
1 'polypeptide(L)'
;MLFRSLPLIAYNLLKSIRLAYSSCDLLADKGIKSFKVNAKNIQAQLDKNPILVTALNREIGYIKAAEIAKKAYKENKPIIDVAEAETNIPRARLVKLLDPKKLTKGGL
;
A
#
# COMPACT_ATOMS: atom_id res chain seq x y z
N MET A 1 -33.88 32.78 28.17
CA MET A 1 -34.15 31.96 26.96
C MET A 1 -33.18 30.81 26.72
N LEU A 2 -32.11 30.68 27.48
CA LEU A 2 -31.09 29.64 27.37
C LEU A 2 -31.51 28.21 27.77
N PHE A 3 -32.47 28.07 28.68
CA PHE A 3 -32.85 26.74 29.24
C PHE A 3 -33.67 25.85 28.32
N ARG A 4 -34.27 26.36 27.24
CA ARG A 4 -35.12 25.55 26.34
C ARG A 4 -34.29 24.74 25.32
N SER A 5 -33.05 25.12 25.05
CA SER A 5 -32.18 24.45 24.06
C SER A 5 -31.35 23.30 24.65
N LEU A 6 -31.12 23.31 26.00
CA LEU A 6 -30.30 22.29 26.66
C LEU A 6 -30.80 20.84 26.46
N PRO A 7 -32.12 20.56 26.60
CA PRO A 7 -32.63 19.20 26.36
C PRO A 7 -32.42 18.74 24.91
N LEU A 8 -32.55 19.65 23.95
CA LEU A 8 -32.34 19.35 22.55
C LEU A 8 -30.86 19.09 22.22
N ILE A 9 -29.97 19.89 22.80
CA ILE A 9 -28.52 19.71 22.68
C ILE A 9 -28.13 18.37 23.29
N ALA A 10 -28.58 18.06 24.48
CA ALA A 10 -28.32 16.78 25.15
C ALA A 10 -28.85 15.60 24.34
N TYR A 11 -30.08 15.69 23.81
CA TYR A 11 -30.65 14.67 22.96
C TYR A 11 -29.81 14.42 21.69
N ASN A 12 -29.44 15.48 20.98
CA ASN A 12 -28.65 15.37 19.77
C ASN A 12 -27.24 14.82 20.04
N LEU A 13 -26.61 15.23 21.14
CA LEU A 13 -25.31 14.72 21.56
C LEU A 13 -25.38 13.22 21.86
N LEU A 14 -26.33 12.79 22.66
CA LEU A 14 -26.53 11.37 23.00
C LEU A 14 -26.86 10.53 21.79
N LYS A 15 -27.67 11.07 20.86
CA LYS A 15 -27.97 10.41 19.58
C LYS A 15 -26.73 10.24 18.73
N SER A 16 -25.90 11.27 18.61
CA SER A 16 -24.64 11.21 17.86
C SER A 16 -23.65 10.19 18.45
N ILE A 17 -23.53 10.16 19.78
CA ILE A 17 -22.69 9.18 20.48
C ILE A 17 -23.18 7.74 20.20
N ARG A 18 -24.49 7.50 20.27
CA ARG A 18 -25.08 6.18 19.97
C ARG A 18 -24.81 5.76 18.52
N LEU A 19 -24.99 6.67 17.57
CA LEU A 19 -24.71 6.39 16.16
C LEU A 19 -23.24 6.05 15.94
N ALA A 20 -22.33 6.84 16.52
CA ALA A 20 -20.90 6.59 16.44
C ALA A 20 -20.53 5.22 17.04
N TYR A 21 -21.00 4.92 18.23
CA TYR A 21 -20.80 3.63 18.88
C TYR A 21 -21.28 2.46 18.03
N SER A 22 -22.55 2.50 17.58
CA SER A 22 -23.14 1.44 16.76
C SER A 22 -22.40 1.25 15.43
N SER A 23 -21.93 2.34 14.82
CA SER A 23 -21.19 2.29 13.57
C SER A 23 -19.80 1.65 13.75
N CYS A 24 -19.11 1.99 14.85
CA CYS A 24 -17.82 1.39 15.19
C CYS A 24 -17.95 -0.10 15.47
N ASP A 25 -18.95 -0.48 16.25
CA ASP A 25 -19.21 -1.87 16.61
C ASP A 25 -19.54 -2.71 15.36
N LEU A 26 -20.43 -2.19 14.52
CA LEU A 26 -20.78 -2.82 13.24
C LEU A 26 -19.57 -2.97 12.32
N LEU A 27 -18.74 -1.94 12.22
CA LEU A 27 -17.52 -1.97 11.42
C LEU A 27 -16.52 -3.00 11.95
N ALA A 28 -16.32 -3.03 13.27
CA ALA A 28 -15.43 -4.00 13.91
C ALA A 28 -15.89 -5.44 13.66
N ASP A 29 -17.16 -5.73 13.92
CA ASP A 29 -17.68 -7.11 13.85
C ASP A 29 -17.97 -7.59 12.43
N LYS A 30 -18.57 -6.77 11.59
CA LYS A 30 -18.97 -7.18 10.23
C LYS A 30 -17.99 -6.74 9.15
N GLY A 31 -17.28 -5.65 9.34
CA GLY A 31 -16.29 -5.17 8.39
C GLY A 31 -14.93 -5.83 8.61
N ILE A 32 -14.30 -5.52 9.74
CA ILE A 32 -12.89 -5.87 9.99
C ILE A 32 -12.71 -7.34 10.32
N LYS A 33 -13.55 -7.89 11.21
CA LYS A 33 -13.43 -9.28 11.69
C LYS A 33 -13.62 -10.33 10.61
N SER A 34 -14.43 -10.02 9.60
CA SER A 34 -14.81 -10.94 8.53
C SER A 34 -14.02 -10.77 7.24
N PHE A 35 -13.22 -9.71 7.11
CA PHE A 35 -12.51 -9.47 5.86
C PHE A 35 -11.35 -10.45 5.66
N LYS A 36 -11.15 -10.85 4.39
CA LYS A 36 -10.04 -11.72 3.99
C LYS A 36 -9.08 -10.93 3.11
N VAL A 37 -7.80 -10.97 3.48
CA VAL A 37 -6.75 -10.32 2.69
C VAL A 37 -6.51 -11.13 1.40
N ASN A 38 -6.68 -10.49 0.25
CA ASN A 38 -6.30 -11.07 -1.03
C ASN A 38 -4.81 -10.84 -1.29
N ALA A 39 -3.97 -11.60 -0.60
CA ALA A 39 -2.52 -11.49 -0.67
C ALA A 39 -1.98 -11.61 -2.10
N LYS A 40 -2.58 -12.44 -2.94
CA LYS A 40 -2.18 -12.64 -4.34
C LYS A 40 -2.34 -11.35 -5.17
N ASN A 41 -3.47 -10.66 -5.03
CA ASN A 41 -3.70 -9.41 -5.73
C ASN A 41 -2.79 -8.29 -5.22
N ILE A 42 -2.59 -8.23 -3.91
CA ILE A 42 -1.68 -7.24 -3.29
C ILE A 42 -0.26 -7.45 -3.81
N GLN A 43 0.22 -8.69 -3.83
CA GLN A 43 1.55 -9.02 -4.34
C GLN A 43 1.70 -8.63 -5.82
N ALA A 44 0.72 -8.96 -6.66
CA ALA A 44 0.75 -8.63 -8.08
C ALA A 44 0.80 -7.11 -8.35
N GLN A 45 0.16 -6.30 -7.51
CA GLN A 45 0.25 -4.84 -7.60
C GLN A 45 1.58 -4.31 -7.06
N LEU A 46 2.10 -4.93 -6.01
CA LEU A 46 3.39 -4.57 -5.43
C LEU A 46 4.53 -4.82 -6.42
N ASP A 47 4.51 -5.94 -7.14
CA ASP A 47 5.52 -6.31 -8.13
C ASP A 47 5.62 -5.31 -9.30
N LYS A 48 4.53 -4.57 -9.55
CA LYS A 48 4.47 -3.50 -10.58
C LYS A 48 4.79 -2.11 -10.04
N ASN A 49 5.00 -1.98 -8.73
CA ASN A 49 5.19 -0.66 -8.12
C ASN A 49 6.57 -0.09 -8.48
N PRO A 50 6.64 1.08 -9.18
CA PRO A 50 7.90 1.68 -9.61
C PRO A 50 8.87 1.99 -8.46
N ILE A 51 8.38 2.13 -7.22
CA ILE A 51 9.25 2.41 -6.08
C ILE A 51 10.29 1.31 -5.82
N LEU A 52 10.00 0.08 -6.22
CA LEU A 52 10.94 -1.03 -6.09
C LEU A 52 12.25 -0.81 -6.86
N VAL A 53 12.19 -0.02 -7.93
CA VAL A 53 13.37 0.31 -8.75
C VAL A 53 14.44 1.07 -7.96
N THR A 54 14.06 1.79 -6.91
CA THR A 54 15.04 2.52 -6.07
C THR A 54 16.12 1.60 -5.49
N ALA A 55 15.79 0.33 -5.26
CA ALA A 55 16.76 -0.67 -4.82
C ALA A 55 17.85 -0.97 -5.85
N LEU A 56 17.58 -0.73 -7.13
CA LEU A 56 18.52 -0.95 -8.23
C LEU A 56 19.47 0.23 -8.44
N ASN A 57 19.20 1.40 -7.88
CA ASN A 57 20.02 2.61 -8.10
C ASN A 57 21.49 2.41 -7.77
N ARG A 58 21.80 1.60 -6.77
CA ARG A 58 23.20 1.30 -6.37
C ARG A 58 23.94 0.40 -7.36
N GLU A 59 23.20 -0.44 -8.08
CA GLU A 59 23.77 -1.42 -9.01
C GLU A 59 23.90 -0.86 -10.45
N ILE A 60 22.88 -0.11 -10.90
CA ILE A 60 22.78 0.32 -12.30
C ILE A 60 22.70 1.84 -12.48
N GLY A 61 22.69 2.61 -11.40
CA GLY A 61 22.54 4.05 -11.40
C GLY A 61 21.07 4.51 -11.58
N TYR A 62 20.84 5.76 -11.18
CA TYR A 62 19.49 6.34 -11.15
C TYR A 62 18.81 6.44 -12.52
N ILE A 63 19.56 6.85 -13.56
CA ILE A 63 19.00 7.07 -14.90
C ILE A 63 18.45 5.77 -15.47
N LYS A 64 19.27 4.70 -15.46
CA LYS A 64 18.87 3.40 -15.97
C LYS A 64 17.73 2.78 -15.17
N ALA A 65 17.75 2.93 -13.85
CA ALA A 65 16.67 2.50 -12.99
C ALA A 65 15.34 3.23 -13.33
N ALA A 66 15.39 4.54 -13.59
CA ALA A 66 14.22 5.30 -13.99
C ALA A 66 13.66 4.89 -15.37
N GLU A 67 14.53 4.51 -16.31
CA GLU A 67 14.12 3.97 -17.61
C GLU A 67 13.39 2.63 -17.46
N ILE A 68 13.92 1.73 -16.63
CA ILE A 68 13.27 0.45 -16.30
C ILE A 68 11.89 0.68 -15.67
N ALA A 69 11.78 1.62 -14.73
CA ALA A 69 10.50 1.96 -14.11
C ALA A 69 9.48 2.46 -15.14
N LYS A 70 9.87 3.38 -16.01
CA LYS A 70 9.01 3.91 -17.07
C LYS A 70 8.55 2.82 -18.04
N LYS A 71 9.48 1.93 -18.43
CA LYS A 71 9.18 0.83 -19.34
C LYS A 71 8.22 -0.18 -18.71
N ALA A 72 8.49 -0.60 -17.48
CA ALA A 72 7.63 -1.52 -16.73
C ALA A 72 6.21 -0.95 -16.56
N TYR A 73 6.09 0.34 -16.23
CA TYR A 73 4.81 1.02 -16.12
C TYR A 73 4.06 1.07 -17.45
N LYS A 74 4.74 1.45 -18.54
CA LYS A 74 4.15 1.52 -19.89
C LYS A 74 3.68 0.16 -20.40
N GLU A 75 4.45 -0.89 -20.14
CA GLU A 75 4.15 -2.26 -20.58
C GLU A 75 3.25 -3.03 -19.59
N ASN A 76 2.94 -2.42 -18.44
CA ASN A 76 2.17 -3.05 -17.35
C ASN A 76 2.77 -4.39 -16.89
N LYS A 77 4.12 -4.48 -16.90
CA LYS A 77 4.87 -5.68 -16.49
C LYS A 77 5.48 -5.53 -15.10
N PRO A 78 5.76 -6.63 -14.41
CA PRO A 78 6.54 -6.61 -13.16
C PRO A 78 7.92 -5.97 -13.38
N ILE A 79 8.37 -5.20 -12.39
CA ILE A 79 9.69 -4.53 -12.45
C ILE A 79 10.82 -5.54 -12.64
N ILE A 80 10.72 -6.71 -12.00
CA ILE A 80 11.74 -7.76 -12.06
C ILE A 80 11.97 -8.27 -13.49
N ASP A 81 10.90 -8.43 -14.27
CA ASP A 81 10.97 -8.98 -15.61
C ASP A 81 11.63 -7.98 -16.58
N VAL A 82 11.32 -6.69 -16.42
CA VAL A 82 11.93 -5.63 -17.22
C VAL A 82 13.39 -5.42 -16.79
N ALA A 83 13.68 -5.48 -15.49
CA ALA A 83 15.05 -5.36 -14.99
C ALA A 83 15.95 -6.52 -15.47
N GLU A 84 15.43 -7.75 -15.53
CA GLU A 84 16.14 -8.90 -16.07
C GLU A 84 16.46 -8.75 -17.56
N ALA A 85 15.52 -8.21 -18.35
CA ALA A 85 15.71 -7.97 -19.77
C ALA A 85 16.67 -6.81 -20.08
N GLU A 86 16.71 -5.78 -19.24
CA GLU A 86 17.49 -4.56 -19.48
C GLU A 86 18.84 -4.53 -18.74
N THR A 87 19.10 -5.52 -17.89
CA THR A 87 20.35 -5.59 -17.12
C THR A 87 20.97 -6.99 -17.19
N ASN A 88 22.27 -7.09 -16.93
CA ASN A 88 22.96 -8.38 -16.83
C ASN A 88 22.90 -8.97 -15.41
N ILE A 89 21.94 -8.52 -14.58
CA ILE A 89 21.81 -8.98 -13.21
C ILE A 89 20.99 -10.28 -13.19
N PRO A 90 21.52 -11.36 -12.63
CA PRO A 90 20.79 -12.62 -12.54
C PRO A 90 19.45 -12.46 -11.76
N ARG A 91 18.40 -13.13 -12.21
CA ARG A 91 17.07 -13.08 -11.57
C ARG A 91 17.11 -13.36 -10.07
N ALA A 92 17.95 -14.31 -9.65
CA ALA A 92 18.12 -14.63 -8.22
C ALA A 92 18.63 -13.45 -7.39
N ARG A 93 19.48 -12.58 -7.97
CA ARG A 93 19.96 -11.35 -7.32
C ARG A 93 18.88 -10.27 -7.33
N LEU A 94 18.15 -10.12 -8.45
CA LEU A 94 17.03 -9.19 -8.56
C LEU A 94 15.93 -9.47 -7.52
N VAL A 95 15.57 -10.73 -7.31
CA VAL A 95 14.59 -11.14 -6.27
C VAL A 95 15.04 -10.68 -4.87
N LYS A 96 16.35 -10.79 -4.57
CA LYS A 96 16.88 -10.36 -3.26
C LYS A 96 16.94 -8.83 -3.12
N LEU A 97 17.25 -8.12 -4.20
CA LEU A 97 17.33 -6.64 -4.21
C LEU A 97 15.95 -6.00 -4.15
N LEU A 98 14.99 -6.56 -4.89
CA LEU A 98 13.62 -6.04 -4.99
C LEU A 98 12.69 -6.56 -3.89
N ASP A 99 13.20 -7.24 -2.85
CA ASP A 99 12.40 -7.75 -1.73
C ASP A 99 11.80 -6.60 -0.91
N PRO A 100 10.48 -6.39 -0.96
CA PRO A 100 9.82 -5.27 -0.28
C PRO A 100 10.04 -5.29 1.25
N LYS A 101 10.17 -6.49 1.84
CA LYS A 101 10.39 -6.64 3.29
C LYS A 101 11.74 -6.08 3.72
N LYS A 102 12.77 -6.21 2.88
CA LYS A 102 14.08 -5.62 3.14
C LYS A 102 14.04 -4.12 3.00
N LEU A 103 13.36 -3.61 1.97
CA LEU A 103 13.24 -2.18 1.71
C LEU A 103 12.51 -1.43 2.85
N THR A 104 11.58 -2.08 3.54
CA THR A 104 10.86 -1.48 4.68
C THR A 104 11.63 -1.53 6.01
N LYS A 105 12.71 -2.33 6.11
CA LYS A 105 13.51 -2.47 7.33
C LYS A 105 14.79 -1.63 7.36
N GLY A 106 14.76 -0.44 6.79
CA GLY A 106 15.88 0.49 6.87
C GLY A 106 16.77 0.57 5.63
N GLY A 107 16.31 0.03 4.53
CA GLY A 107 16.99 0.18 3.25
C GLY A 107 18.19 -0.77 3.06
N LEU A 108 18.87 -0.52 2.00
CA LEU A 108 20.04 -1.24 1.47
C LEU A 108 21.31 -0.92 2.26
#